data_7fa289d7e4fe6d769362aa8e2c7c0ef3
#
_entry.id   7fa289d7e4fe6d769362aa8e2c7c0ef3
#
_cell.length_a   1.000
_cell.length_b   1.000
_cell.length_c   1.000
_cell.angle_alpha   90.00
_cell.angle_beta   90.00
_cell.angle_gamma   90.00
#
_symmetry.space_group_name_H-M   'P 1'
#
loop_
_entity.id
_entity.type
_entity.pdbx_description
1 polymer ?
#
loop_
_entity_poly.entity_id
_entity_poly.type
_entity_poly.pdbx_seq_one_letter_code
_entity_poly.pdbx_strand_id
1 'polypeptide(L)'
;GSNLAGLTFPFIGEQLRGGPKVRVLAVEPAACPTLTRGSIAYDYADTGRLGPLFRMHTLGHGFVPPTFHAGGLRAHGMGQLVSRAVEEGLIEPVAVPQRRCFDAAVEFTRAEGILPAPESTHAIRVAVDEALRCKEEGRSRSILFGLSGHGHFDLSAYDRYFAGELDDEILDDETIARAAASIPDQIWDMELSAGTR
;
A
#
# COMPACT_ATOMS: atom_id res chain seq x y z
N GLY A 1 1.94 -3.47 -5.78
CA GLY A 1 1.70 -2.06 -6.20
C GLY A 1 1.29 -1.88 -7.66
N SER A 2 0.97 -2.97 -8.40
CA SER A 2 0.68 -2.89 -9.85
C SER A 2 -0.56 -2.05 -10.18
N ASN A 3 -1.65 -2.17 -9.41
CA ASN A 3 -2.85 -1.35 -9.60
C ASN A 3 -2.55 0.14 -9.36
N LEU A 4 -1.80 0.46 -8.31
CA LEU A 4 -1.36 1.83 -8.02
C LEU A 4 -0.51 2.37 -9.17
N ALA A 5 0.52 1.63 -9.59
CA ALA A 5 1.40 2.03 -10.69
C ALA A 5 0.62 2.23 -12.00
N GLY A 6 -0.23 1.26 -12.37
CA GLY A 6 -1.03 1.35 -13.60
C GLY A 6 -1.96 2.55 -13.63
N LEU A 7 -2.56 2.91 -12.48
CA LEU A 7 -3.44 4.07 -12.38
C LEU A 7 -2.67 5.40 -12.39
N THR A 8 -1.52 5.47 -11.69
CA THR A 8 -0.91 6.77 -11.33
C THR A 8 0.29 7.16 -12.20
N PHE A 9 1.02 6.21 -12.77
CA PHE A 9 2.22 6.49 -13.57
C PHE A 9 1.98 7.35 -14.82
N PRO A 10 0.84 7.25 -15.54
CA PRO A 10 0.55 8.19 -16.60
C PRO A 10 0.54 9.66 -16.12
N PHE A 11 -0.08 9.92 -14.97
CA PHE A 11 -0.14 11.27 -14.37
C PHE A 11 1.23 11.73 -13.86
N ILE A 12 1.96 10.84 -13.19
CA ILE A 12 3.34 11.13 -12.73
C ILE A 12 4.25 11.42 -13.93
N GLY A 13 4.15 10.61 -14.99
CA GLY A 13 4.92 10.83 -16.20
C GLY A 13 4.60 12.16 -16.90
N GLU A 14 3.34 12.58 -16.89
CA GLU A 14 2.92 13.91 -17.41
C GLU A 14 3.52 15.03 -16.54
N GLN A 15 3.42 14.92 -15.21
CA GLN A 15 4.00 15.88 -14.26
C GLN A 15 5.53 16.03 -14.45
N LEU A 16 6.25 14.92 -14.64
CA LEU A 16 7.70 14.93 -14.85
C LEU A 16 8.11 15.61 -16.18
N ARG A 17 7.20 15.65 -17.16
CA ARG A 17 7.37 16.40 -18.43
C ARG A 17 6.94 17.86 -18.34
N GLY A 18 6.63 18.35 -17.16
CA GLY A 18 6.21 19.75 -16.94
C GLY A 18 4.69 19.95 -17.00
N GLY A 19 3.92 18.89 -17.05
CA GLY A 19 2.45 18.92 -17.00
C GLY A 19 1.89 19.21 -15.59
N PRO A 20 0.56 19.15 -15.42
CA PRO A 20 -0.11 19.47 -14.17
C PRO A 20 0.38 18.59 -13.01
N LYS A 21 0.55 19.20 -11.83
CA LYS A 21 0.88 18.47 -10.62
C LYS A 21 -0.34 17.76 -10.07
N VAL A 22 -0.24 16.45 -9.84
CA VAL A 22 -1.26 15.59 -9.22
C VAL A 22 -0.73 15.06 -7.89
N ARG A 23 -1.52 15.15 -6.83
CA ARG A 23 -1.20 14.51 -5.55
C ARG A 23 -1.60 13.03 -5.64
N VAL A 24 -0.66 12.15 -5.36
CA VAL A 24 -0.86 10.70 -5.41
C VAL A 24 -0.71 10.12 -4.02
N LEU A 25 -1.71 9.37 -3.54
CA LEU A 25 -1.71 8.67 -2.26
C LEU A 25 -1.62 7.17 -2.52
N ALA A 26 -0.61 6.52 -1.94
CA ALA A 26 -0.48 5.06 -1.90
C ALA A 26 -1.05 4.55 -0.59
N VAL A 27 -2.21 3.89 -0.65
CA VAL A 27 -2.89 3.42 0.54
C VAL A 27 -2.54 1.97 0.81
N GLU A 28 -2.12 1.68 2.04
CA GLU A 28 -1.73 0.34 2.48
C GLU A 28 -2.39 -0.04 3.82
N PRO A 29 -2.47 -1.33 4.16
CA PRO A 29 -2.96 -1.76 5.47
C PRO A 29 -2.00 -1.37 6.60
N ALA A 30 -2.52 -0.88 7.72
CA ALA A 30 -1.71 -0.64 8.93
C ALA A 30 -1.07 -1.93 9.47
N ALA A 31 -1.66 -3.09 9.17
CA ALA A 31 -1.13 -4.41 9.50
C ALA A 31 -0.01 -4.91 8.56
N CYS A 32 0.23 -4.20 7.43
CA CYS A 32 1.33 -4.50 6.50
C CYS A 32 1.89 -3.18 5.93
N PRO A 33 2.54 -2.35 6.77
CA PRO A 33 2.92 -0.97 6.46
C PRO A 33 4.25 -0.89 5.71
N THR A 34 4.32 -1.50 4.54
CA THR A 34 5.55 -1.65 3.74
C THR A 34 6.14 -0.32 3.31
N LEU A 35 5.30 0.64 2.89
CA LEU A 35 5.76 1.97 2.47
C LEU A 35 5.93 2.94 3.63
N THR A 36 5.06 2.86 4.65
CA THR A 36 5.09 3.84 5.76
C THR A 36 6.09 3.49 6.85
N ARG A 37 6.42 2.20 7.04
CA ARG A 37 7.32 1.73 8.11
C ARG A 37 8.43 0.80 7.61
N GLY A 38 8.39 0.35 6.35
CA GLY A 38 9.49 -0.40 5.73
C GLY A 38 10.70 0.50 5.44
N SER A 39 11.86 -0.12 5.31
CA SER A 39 13.10 0.55 4.89
C SER A 39 13.35 0.37 3.40
N ILE A 40 14.10 1.29 2.79
CA ILE A 40 14.63 1.10 1.43
C ILE A 40 15.88 0.22 1.52
N ALA A 41 15.80 -0.96 0.92
CA ALA A 41 16.91 -1.90 0.89
C ALA A 41 16.86 -2.79 -0.35
N TYR A 42 17.97 -3.49 -0.62
CA TYR A 42 17.97 -4.63 -1.53
C TYR A 42 17.48 -5.85 -0.75
N ASP A 43 16.36 -6.42 -1.19
CA ASP A 43 15.76 -7.57 -0.53
C ASP A 43 15.20 -8.56 -1.56
N TYR A 44 14.98 -9.79 -1.14
CA TYR A 44 14.36 -10.81 -1.99
C TYR A 44 12.86 -10.55 -2.14
N ALA A 45 12.35 -10.79 -3.35
CA ALA A 45 10.92 -10.70 -3.61
C ALA A 45 10.11 -11.81 -2.92
N ASP A 46 10.77 -12.90 -2.55
CA ASP A 46 10.17 -14.09 -1.98
C ASP A 46 10.94 -14.60 -0.75
N THR A 47 10.24 -15.24 0.18
CA THR A 47 10.82 -15.83 1.40
C THR A 47 11.78 -16.98 1.10
N GLY A 48 11.59 -17.68 -0.01
CA GLY A 48 12.42 -18.79 -0.45
C GLY A 48 13.75 -18.35 -1.07
N ARG A 49 13.96 -17.05 -1.30
CA ARG A 49 15.16 -16.46 -1.91
C ARG A 49 15.48 -17.05 -3.31
N LEU A 50 14.43 -17.41 -4.04
CA LEU A 50 14.54 -17.98 -5.39
C LEU A 50 14.56 -16.90 -6.47
N GLY A 51 13.97 -15.73 -6.17
CA GLY A 51 13.97 -14.58 -7.04
C GLY A 51 15.20 -13.69 -6.87
N PRO A 52 15.39 -12.72 -7.76
CA PRO A 52 16.46 -11.74 -7.65
C PRO A 52 16.25 -10.78 -6.48
N LEU A 53 17.32 -10.10 -6.09
CA LEU A 53 17.27 -8.97 -5.17
C LEU A 53 16.72 -7.73 -5.88
N PHE A 54 15.79 -7.03 -5.20
CA PHE A 54 15.22 -5.77 -5.68
C PHE A 54 15.47 -4.66 -4.67
N ARG A 55 15.87 -3.49 -5.15
CA ARG A 55 15.89 -2.29 -4.33
C ARG A 55 14.46 -1.76 -4.19
N MET A 56 13.90 -1.85 -2.99
CA MET A 56 12.49 -1.54 -2.73
C MET A 56 12.26 -1.13 -1.27
N HIS A 57 11.11 -0.53 -0.98
CA HIS A 57 10.62 -0.50 0.40
C HIS A 57 10.28 -1.92 0.82
N THR A 58 10.80 -2.35 1.95
CA THR A 58 10.58 -3.70 2.48
C THR A 58 10.49 -3.71 3.99
N LEU A 59 9.69 -4.64 4.51
CA LEU A 59 9.65 -5.03 5.92
C LEU A 59 10.62 -6.18 6.22
N GLY A 60 11.31 -6.70 5.18
CA GLY A 60 12.15 -7.89 5.23
C GLY A 60 11.44 -9.12 4.64
N HIS A 61 12.16 -9.92 3.83
CA HIS A 61 11.59 -11.11 3.17
C HIS A 61 11.14 -12.21 4.15
N GLY A 62 11.59 -12.14 5.41
CA GLY A 62 11.11 -12.99 6.51
C GLY A 62 9.82 -12.49 7.18
N PHE A 63 9.28 -11.33 6.78
CA PHE A 63 8.06 -10.80 7.36
C PHE A 63 6.84 -11.66 7.00
N VAL A 64 6.09 -12.05 8.01
CA VAL A 64 4.81 -12.76 7.85
C VAL A 64 3.70 -11.79 8.24
N PRO A 65 2.91 -11.29 7.26
CA PRO A 65 1.79 -10.41 7.57
C PRO A 65 0.78 -11.11 8.47
N PRO A 66 0.20 -10.39 9.46
CA PRO A 66 -0.90 -10.92 10.26
C PRO A 66 -2.11 -11.24 9.38
N THR A 67 -3.08 -11.95 9.97
CA THR A 67 -4.30 -12.32 9.26
C THR A 67 -5.25 -11.14 9.19
N PHE A 68 -5.33 -10.50 8.04
CA PHE A 68 -6.34 -9.48 7.72
C PHE A 68 -6.95 -9.75 6.33
N HIS A 69 -8.16 -9.24 6.11
CA HIS A 69 -8.92 -9.47 4.88
C HIS A 69 -8.55 -8.44 3.80
N ALA A 70 -7.45 -8.64 3.15
CA ALA A 70 -7.00 -7.99 1.91
C ALA A 70 -5.76 -8.72 1.40
N GLY A 71 -5.94 -9.95 0.91
CA GLY A 71 -4.86 -10.86 0.50
C GLY A 71 -3.88 -10.24 -0.48
N GLY A 72 -4.37 -9.45 -1.44
CA GLY A 72 -3.54 -8.75 -2.43
C GLY A 72 -2.66 -7.63 -1.88
N LEU A 73 -2.86 -7.21 -0.63
CA LEU A 73 -2.05 -6.19 0.04
C LEU A 73 -1.09 -6.78 1.10
N ARG A 74 -1.03 -8.09 1.23
CA ARG A 74 -0.15 -8.81 2.18
C ARG A 74 1.22 -9.07 1.54
N ALA A 75 2.01 -8.03 1.38
CA ALA A 75 3.33 -8.12 0.75
C ALA A 75 4.39 -7.40 1.60
N HIS A 76 5.50 -8.09 1.89
CA HIS A 76 6.62 -7.52 2.65
C HIS A 76 7.39 -6.46 1.88
N GLY A 77 7.33 -6.47 0.55
CA GLY A 77 8.06 -5.58 -0.32
C GLY A 77 7.18 -4.90 -1.37
N MET A 78 7.56 -3.71 -1.80
CA MET A 78 6.85 -2.89 -2.78
C MET A 78 7.57 -2.91 -4.13
N GLY A 79 6.81 -2.80 -5.22
CA GLY A 79 7.39 -2.68 -6.57
C GLY A 79 8.43 -1.55 -6.65
N GLN A 80 9.56 -1.81 -7.34
CA GLN A 80 10.74 -0.94 -7.39
C GLN A 80 10.42 0.50 -7.85
N LEU A 81 9.62 0.64 -8.91
CA LEU A 81 9.27 1.97 -9.44
C LEU A 81 8.33 2.73 -8.51
N VAL A 82 7.43 2.04 -7.79
CA VAL A 82 6.59 2.66 -6.75
C VAL A 82 7.46 3.12 -5.60
N SER A 83 8.39 2.27 -5.13
CA SER A 83 9.35 2.63 -4.09
C SER A 83 10.18 3.85 -4.47
N ARG A 84 10.67 3.91 -5.71
CA ARG A 84 11.40 5.08 -6.21
C ARG A 84 10.54 6.33 -6.25
N ALA A 85 9.29 6.22 -6.71
CA ALA A 85 8.38 7.36 -6.74
C ALA A 85 8.05 7.91 -5.34
N VAL A 86 8.01 7.03 -4.32
CA VAL A 86 7.87 7.46 -2.92
C VAL A 86 9.12 8.19 -2.43
N GLU A 87 10.32 7.66 -2.71
CA GLU A 87 11.60 8.33 -2.36
C GLU A 87 11.72 9.72 -2.98
N GLU A 88 11.27 9.89 -4.23
CA GLU A 88 11.27 11.19 -4.92
C GLU A 88 10.13 12.13 -4.49
N GLY A 89 9.30 11.71 -3.54
CA GLY A 89 8.15 12.50 -3.08
C GLY A 89 7.04 12.69 -4.12
N LEU A 90 6.99 11.82 -5.13
CA LEU A 90 5.95 11.81 -6.16
C LEU A 90 4.70 11.07 -5.69
N ILE A 91 4.84 10.18 -4.72
CA ILE A 91 3.78 9.39 -4.08
C ILE A 91 3.91 9.53 -2.57
N GLU A 92 2.79 9.80 -1.90
CA GLU A 92 2.66 9.91 -0.45
C GLU A 92 2.02 8.62 0.10
N PRO A 93 2.70 7.83 0.96
CA PRO A 93 2.13 6.62 1.53
C PRO A 93 1.20 6.93 2.71
N VAL A 94 0.12 6.15 2.83
CA VAL A 94 -0.87 6.25 3.91
C VAL A 94 -1.27 4.86 4.37
N ALA A 95 -1.12 4.56 5.67
CA ALA A 95 -1.55 3.32 6.27
C ALA A 95 -2.93 3.46 6.93
N VAL A 96 -3.83 2.48 6.72
CA VAL A 96 -5.20 2.51 7.24
C VAL A 96 -5.54 1.22 7.98
N PRO A 97 -6.16 1.29 9.19
CA PRO A 97 -6.65 0.13 9.90
C PRO A 97 -7.81 -0.56 9.18
N GLN A 98 -7.87 -1.90 9.29
CA GLN A 98 -8.82 -2.75 8.59
C GLN A 98 -10.29 -2.37 8.86
N ARG A 99 -10.65 -2.13 10.12
CA ARG A 99 -12.05 -1.80 10.47
C ARG A 99 -12.54 -0.53 9.79
N ARG A 100 -11.71 0.51 9.75
CA ARG A 100 -12.04 1.75 9.01
C ARG A 100 -12.24 1.52 7.52
N CYS A 101 -11.54 0.56 6.94
CA CYS A 101 -11.72 0.18 5.54
C CYS A 101 -13.10 -0.48 5.34
N PHE A 102 -13.50 -1.40 6.22
CA PHE A 102 -14.83 -2.04 6.15
C PHE A 102 -15.97 -1.05 6.45
N ASP A 103 -15.79 -0.09 7.37
CA ASP A 103 -16.74 1.01 7.58
C ASP A 103 -17.04 1.74 6.25
N ALA A 104 -15.97 2.14 5.55
CA ALA A 104 -16.08 2.82 4.27
C ALA A 104 -16.65 1.92 3.17
N ALA A 105 -16.35 0.62 3.19
CA ALA A 105 -16.89 -0.36 2.23
C ALA A 105 -18.40 -0.49 2.35
N VAL A 106 -18.93 -0.58 3.57
CA VAL A 106 -20.37 -0.68 3.83
C VAL A 106 -21.07 0.62 3.42
N GLU A 107 -20.52 1.78 3.76
CA GLU A 107 -21.03 3.07 3.34
C GLU A 107 -21.07 3.20 1.82
N PHE A 108 -19.97 2.86 1.15
CA PHE A 108 -19.85 2.86 -0.30
C PHE A 108 -20.87 1.91 -0.96
N THR A 109 -21.02 0.68 -0.42
CA THR A 109 -21.99 -0.27 -0.93
C THR A 109 -23.44 0.25 -0.86
N ARG A 110 -23.77 0.94 0.24
CA ARG A 110 -25.10 1.54 0.42
C ARG A 110 -25.34 2.73 -0.51
N ALA A 111 -24.31 3.50 -0.79
CA ALA A 111 -24.40 4.68 -1.64
C ALA A 111 -24.38 4.33 -3.15
N GLU A 112 -23.48 3.42 -3.54
CA GLU A 112 -23.19 3.15 -4.95
C GLU A 112 -23.76 1.81 -5.46
N GLY A 113 -24.25 0.94 -4.58
CA GLY A 113 -24.77 -0.40 -4.94
C GLY A 113 -23.67 -1.39 -5.38
N ILE A 114 -22.39 -1.09 -5.09
CA ILE A 114 -21.24 -1.90 -5.46
C ILE A 114 -20.60 -2.44 -4.18
N LEU A 115 -20.46 -3.77 -4.07
CA LEU A 115 -19.73 -4.42 -2.98
C LEU A 115 -18.24 -4.49 -3.35
N PRO A 116 -17.35 -3.67 -2.74
CA PRO A 116 -15.94 -3.63 -3.09
C PRO A 116 -15.16 -4.82 -2.53
N ALA A 117 -14.09 -5.21 -3.22
CA ALA A 117 -13.10 -6.13 -2.65
C ALA A 117 -12.40 -5.47 -1.44
N PRO A 118 -12.00 -6.23 -0.41
CA PRO A 118 -11.30 -5.71 0.76
C PRO A 118 -10.04 -4.88 0.44
N GLU A 119 -9.34 -5.20 -0.64
CA GLU A 119 -8.21 -4.42 -1.13
C GLU A 119 -8.63 -2.99 -1.50
N SER A 120 -9.70 -2.86 -2.28
CA SER A 120 -10.20 -1.56 -2.76
C SER A 120 -10.80 -0.70 -1.66
N THR A 121 -11.24 -1.32 -0.54
CA THR A 121 -11.80 -0.58 0.60
C THR A 121 -10.78 0.39 1.23
N HIS A 122 -9.49 0.08 1.13
CA HIS A 122 -8.40 0.95 1.60
C HIS A 122 -8.38 2.27 0.80
N ALA A 123 -8.47 2.18 -0.52
CA ALA A 123 -8.55 3.36 -1.39
C ALA A 123 -9.85 4.14 -1.17
N ILE A 124 -10.98 3.45 -1.00
CA ILE A 124 -12.29 4.08 -0.73
C ILE A 124 -12.22 4.86 0.59
N ARG A 125 -11.65 4.28 1.65
CA ARG A 125 -11.53 4.96 2.95
C ARG A 125 -10.79 6.31 2.82
N VAL A 126 -9.64 6.30 2.16
CA VAL A 126 -8.85 7.52 1.99
C VAL A 126 -9.52 8.50 1.02
N ALA A 127 -10.23 8.01 -0.01
CA ALA A 127 -11.02 8.88 -0.89
C ALA A 127 -12.14 9.61 -0.11
N VAL A 128 -12.82 8.92 0.83
CA VAL A 128 -13.81 9.53 1.72
C VAL A 128 -13.15 10.55 2.65
N ASP A 129 -12.01 10.21 3.27
CA ASP A 129 -11.27 11.14 4.15
C ASP A 129 -10.85 12.41 3.39
N GLU A 130 -10.35 12.27 2.15
CA GLU A 130 -9.98 13.40 1.29
C GLU A 130 -11.21 14.25 0.88
N ALA A 131 -12.35 13.62 0.60
CA ALA A 131 -13.58 14.32 0.27
C ALA A 131 -14.10 15.14 1.47
N LEU A 132 -14.07 14.55 2.67
CA LEU A 132 -14.46 15.25 3.91
C LEU A 132 -13.52 16.42 4.18
N ARG A 133 -12.21 16.24 4.00
CA ARG A 133 -11.23 17.33 4.12
C ARG A 133 -11.50 18.45 3.11
N CYS A 134 -11.80 18.13 1.86
CA CYS A 134 -12.16 19.13 0.85
C CYS A 134 -13.42 19.91 1.24
N LYS A 135 -14.41 19.24 1.84
CA LYS A 135 -15.62 19.88 2.35
C LYS A 135 -15.32 20.86 3.49
N GLU A 136 -14.50 20.44 4.46
CA GLU A 136 -14.08 21.29 5.59
C GLU A 136 -13.29 22.52 5.13
N GLU A 137 -12.41 22.34 4.13
CA GLU A 137 -11.61 23.42 3.53
C GLU A 137 -12.42 24.31 2.55
N GLY A 138 -13.66 23.97 2.24
CA GLY A 138 -14.49 24.67 1.25
C GLY A 138 -13.92 24.57 -0.18
N ARG A 139 -13.20 23.51 -0.53
CA ARG A 139 -12.53 23.30 -1.82
C ARG A 139 -13.22 22.23 -2.64
N SER A 140 -13.38 22.47 -3.93
CA SER A 140 -13.82 21.46 -4.89
C SER A 140 -12.59 20.79 -5.54
N ARG A 141 -12.55 19.46 -5.53
CA ARG A 141 -11.49 18.65 -6.17
C ARG A 141 -12.08 17.40 -6.80
N SER A 142 -11.41 16.89 -7.84
CA SER A 142 -11.67 15.55 -8.36
C SER A 142 -10.77 14.56 -7.64
N ILE A 143 -11.35 13.49 -7.12
CA ILE A 143 -10.64 12.40 -6.46
C ILE A 143 -10.83 11.15 -7.30
N LEU A 144 -9.73 10.61 -7.82
CA LEU A 144 -9.71 9.36 -8.58
C LEU A 144 -9.14 8.26 -7.70
N PHE A 145 -9.81 7.12 -7.60
CA PHE A 145 -9.30 5.93 -6.92
C PHE A 145 -9.50 4.66 -7.75
N GLY A 146 -8.66 3.66 -7.55
CA GLY A 146 -8.78 2.36 -8.20
C GLY A 146 -9.81 1.49 -7.49
N LEU A 147 -10.88 1.14 -8.19
CA LEU A 147 -11.88 0.15 -7.75
C LEU A 147 -11.65 -1.15 -8.54
N SER A 148 -10.75 -1.98 -8.02
CA SER A 148 -10.42 -3.27 -8.62
C SER A 148 -11.07 -4.42 -7.85
N GLY A 149 -11.49 -5.47 -8.56
CA GLY A 149 -12.16 -6.62 -7.96
C GLY A 149 -13.57 -6.30 -7.46
N HIS A 150 -14.13 -7.24 -6.72
CA HIS A 150 -15.43 -7.15 -6.07
C HIS A 150 -15.45 -8.01 -4.81
N GLY A 151 -16.33 -7.70 -3.85
CA GLY A 151 -16.42 -8.39 -2.55
C GLY A 151 -17.28 -9.65 -2.51
N HIS A 152 -17.79 -10.14 -3.65
CA HIS A 152 -18.71 -11.29 -3.66
C HIS A 152 -18.07 -12.59 -3.16
N PHE A 153 -16.75 -12.73 -3.27
CA PHE A 153 -15.99 -13.85 -2.69
C PHE A 153 -15.53 -13.60 -1.26
N ASP A 154 -15.73 -12.39 -0.73
CA ASP A 154 -15.25 -11.95 0.58
C ASP A 154 -16.42 -11.75 1.57
N LEU A 155 -17.61 -12.32 1.30
CA LEU A 155 -18.79 -12.16 2.15
C LEU A 155 -18.52 -12.59 3.60
N SER A 156 -17.71 -13.63 3.81
CA SER A 156 -17.33 -14.07 5.14
C SER A 156 -16.54 -13.01 5.93
N ALA A 157 -15.76 -12.16 5.24
CA ALA A 157 -15.07 -11.04 5.87
C ALA A 157 -16.06 -9.95 6.28
N TYR A 158 -17.06 -9.66 5.45
CA TYR A 158 -18.15 -8.73 5.79
C TYR A 158 -19.01 -9.26 6.94
N ASP A 159 -19.33 -10.57 6.96
CA ASP A 159 -20.05 -11.19 8.09
C ASP A 159 -19.29 -11.02 9.40
N ARG A 160 -17.98 -11.26 9.41
CA ARG A 160 -17.13 -11.04 10.58
C ARG A 160 -17.06 -9.58 10.99
N TYR A 161 -17.05 -8.66 10.02
CA TYR A 161 -17.13 -7.23 10.31
C TYR A 161 -18.43 -6.88 11.04
N PHE A 162 -19.58 -7.35 10.54
CA PHE A 162 -20.89 -7.11 11.17
C PHE A 162 -21.03 -7.81 12.54
N ALA A 163 -20.38 -8.94 12.73
CA ALA A 163 -20.31 -9.64 14.02
C ALA A 163 -19.38 -8.93 15.02
N GLY A 164 -18.61 -7.91 14.61
CA GLY A 164 -17.64 -7.23 15.46
C GLY A 164 -16.36 -8.03 15.71
N GLU A 165 -16.08 -9.03 14.86
CA GLU A 165 -14.97 -9.99 15.02
C GLU A 165 -13.71 -9.57 14.23
N LEU A 166 -13.69 -8.42 13.59
CA LEU A 166 -12.50 -7.90 12.94
C LEU A 166 -11.67 -7.07 13.92
N ASP A 167 -10.42 -7.44 14.07
CA ASP A 167 -9.46 -6.71 14.89
C ASP A 167 -8.54 -5.84 14.01
N ASP A 168 -8.20 -4.66 14.50
CA ASP A 168 -7.15 -3.83 13.93
C ASP A 168 -5.81 -4.25 14.52
N GLU A 169 -5.08 -5.11 13.81
CA GLU A 169 -3.72 -5.43 14.21
C GLU A 169 -2.78 -4.25 13.90
N ILE A 170 -2.16 -3.72 14.94
CA ILE A 170 -1.09 -2.73 14.83
C ILE A 170 0.21 -3.45 15.13
N LEU A 171 1.11 -3.45 14.15
CA LEU A 171 2.43 -4.04 14.33
C LEU A 171 3.25 -3.19 15.30
N ASP A 172 3.84 -3.85 16.30
CA ASP A 172 4.82 -3.22 17.18
C ASP A 172 6.17 -3.05 16.48
N ASP A 173 7.00 -2.18 17.03
CA ASP A 173 8.33 -1.89 16.48
C ASP A 173 9.28 -3.09 16.57
N GLU A 174 9.10 -3.95 17.58
CA GLU A 174 9.90 -5.16 17.76
C GLU A 174 9.63 -6.18 16.65
N THR A 175 8.38 -6.37 16.28
CA THR A 175 7.99 -7.28 15.17
C THR A 175 8.55 -6.78 13.85
N ILE A 176 8.50 -5.48 13.57
CA ILE A 176 9.09 -4.89 12.37
C ILE A 176 10.63 -5.03 12.39
N ALA A 177 11.28 -4.71 13.49
CA ALA A 177 12.74 -4.82 13.61
C ALA A 177 13.21 -6.28 13.43
N ARG A 178 12.48 -7.24 13.99
CA ARG A 178 12.77 -8.67 13.83
C ARG A 178 12.64 -9.11 12.38
N ALA A 179 11.62 -8.66 11.68
CA ALA A 179 11.45 -8.97 10.26
C ALA A 179 12.51 -8.32 9.40
N ALA A 180 12.85 -7.06 9.67
CA ALA A 180 13.92 -6.31 9.00
C ALA A 180 15.31 -6.96 9.16
N ALA A 181 15.54 -7.71 10.22
CA ALA A 181 16.77 -8.48 10.41
C ALA A 181 16.98 -9.58 9.35
N SER A 182 15.95 -9.91 8.56
CA SER A 182 16.09 -10.82 7.41
C SER A 182 16.64 -10.15 6.16
N ILE A 183 16.69 -8.81 6.10
CA ILE A 183 17.21 -8.06 4.96
C ILE A 183 18.73 -8.33 4.84
N PRO A 184 19.24 -8.62 3.64
CA PRO A 184 20.67 -8.89 3.45
C PRO A 184 21.56 -7.70 3.85
N ASP A 185 22.57 -7.95 4.67
CA ASP A 185 23.42 -6.91 5.30
C ASP A 185 24.35 -6.16 4.33
N GLN A 186 24.65 -6.69 3.15
CA GLN A 186 25.69 -6.10 2.30
C GLN A 186 25.49 -6.31 0.80
N ILE A 187 25.03 -5.27 0.14
CA ILE A 187 25.15 -5.17 -1.33
C ILE A 187 25.91 -3.89 -1.73
N TRP A 188 26.16 -2.98 -0.81
CA TRP A 188 26.78 -1.67 -1.08
C TRP A 188 28.21 -1.78 -1.63
N ASP A 189 28.97 -2.85 -1.29
CA ASP A 189 30.35 -3.02 -1.75
C ASP A 189 30.46 -3.53 -3.20
N MET A 190 29.39 -4.04 -3.79
CA MET A 190 29.39 -4.56 -5.16
C MET A 190 29.19 -3.49 -6.24
N GLU A 191 28.46 -2.41 -5.95
CA GLU A 191 28.22 -1.35 -6.94
C GLU A 191 29.40 -0.42 -7.14
N LEU A 192 30.25 -0.19 -6.13
CA LEU A 192 31.45 0.65 -6.24
C LEU A 192 32.59 0.01 -7.05
N SER A 193 32.60 -1.32 -7.18
CA SER A 193 33.63 -2.04 -7.94
C SER A 193 33.31 -2.19 -9.43
N ALA A 194 32.06 -1.97 -9.87
CA ALA A 194 31.64 -2.09 -11.25
C ALA A 194 31.77 -0.78 -12.07
N GLY A 195 32.02 0.35 -11.41
CA GLY A 195 32.09 1.68 -12.02
C GLY A 195 33.47 2.15 -12.48
N THR A 196 34.53 1.32 -12.34
CA THR A 196 35.89 1.65 -12.74
C THR A 196 36.45 0.61 -13.73
N ARG A 197 35.87 0.56 -14.91
CA ARG A 197 36.56 0.02 -16.12
C ARG A 197 36.10 0.79 -17.37
#